data_75fa993fc6a11b23ebd08e3c2dce0857
#
_entry.id   75fa993fc6a11b23ebd08e3c2dce0857
#
_cell.length_a   1.000
_cell.length_b   1.000
_cell.length_c   1.000
_cell.angle_alpha   90.00
_cell.angle_beta   90.00
_cell.angle_gamma   90.00
#
_symmetry.space_group_name_H-M   'P 1'
#
loop_
_entity.id
_entity.type
_entity.pdbx_description
1 polymer ?
#
loop_
_entity_poly.entity_id
_entity_poly.type
_entity_poly.pdbx_seq_one_letter_code
_entity_poly.pdbx_strand_id
1 'polypeptide(L)'
;MVNLHIFHSVSARELLEEVDIPLEVSGLGVYFHVYQDADRPFYIGISDDMAGRNRDHLENYRKKNYWMVKNPHRLTDLRCFVDDDFYSTYDFYAPGRDAVCGEWEQAVDRLFDHMTILFGKVTLLKDGVPVQQSLEEARRTVGQVERQLQDNMVLRLNLDPSWIGRTGSNRGGGLDDVAHRLSLTYADSVSVRLDERIWL
;
A
#
# COMPACT_ATOMS: atom_id res chain seq x y z
N MET A 1 -10.66 -19.94 -5.08
CA MET A 1 -10.09 -18.75 -5.76
C MET A 1 -10.37 -17.54 -4.92
N VAL A 2 -9.46 -16.57 -4.88
CA VAL A 2 -9.68 -15.28 -4.19
C VAL A 2 -9.74 -14.19 -5.25
N ASN A 3 -10.73 -13.31 -5.20
CA ASN A 3 -10.83 -12.11 -6.02
C ASN A 3 -10.49 -10.89 -5.19
N LEU A 4 -9.54 -10.07 -5.67
CA LEU A 4 -9.27 -8.74 -5.19
C LEU A 4 -9.86 -7.74 -6.20
N HIS A 5 -10.88 -7.01 -5.79
CA HIS A 5 -11.53 -6.01 -6.61
C HIS A 5 -11.09 -4.61 -6.16
N ILE A 6 -10.34 -3.91 -6.99
CA ILE A 6 -10.01 -2.50 -6.77
C ILE A 6 -11.22 -1.67 -7.16
N PHE A 7 -11.92 -1.14 -6.17
CA PHE A 7 -13.23 -0.50 -6.39
C PHE A 7 -13.15 1.03 -6.34
N HIS A 8 -12.08 1.60 -5.78
CA HIS A 8 -11.93 3.05 -5.66
C HIS A 8 -10.46 3.47 -5.70
N SER A 9 -10.22 4.67 -6.18
CA SER A 9 -8.92 5.34 -6.11
C SER A 9 -9.12 6.80 -5.73
N VAL A 10 -8.21 7.34 -4.94
CA VAL A 10 -8.24 8.72 -4.47
C VAL A 10 -6.82 9.25 -4.39
N SER A 11 -6.61 10.55 -4.65
CA SER A 11 -5.33 11.18 -4.37
C SER A 11 -5.11 11.35 -2.86
N ALA A 12 -3.86 11.45 -2.45
CA ALA A 12 -3.54 11.71 -1.04
C ALA A 12 -4.15 13.04 -0.55
N ARG A 13 -4.23 14.05 -1.41
CA ARG A 13 -4.83 15.35 -1.09
C ARG A 13 -6.34 15.22 -0.85
N GLU A 14 -7.07 14.60 -1.78
CA GLU A 14 -8.52 14.39 -1.63
C GLU A 14 -8.88 13.59 -0.39
N LEU A 15 -8.07 12.56 -0.04
CA LEU A 15 -8.30 11.78 1.17
C LEU A 15 -8.12 12.62 2.45
N LEU A 16 -7.18 13.56 2.48
CA LEU A 16 -6.98 14.48 3.60
C LEU A 16 -8.09 15.52 3.70
N GLU A 17 -8.66 15.93 2.59
CA GLU A 17 -9.75 16.90 2.50
C GLU A 17 -11.13 16.25 2.66
N GLU A 18 -11.18 14.91 2.81
CA GLU A 18 -12.41 14.11 2.95
C GLU A 18 -13.43 14.29 1.81
N VAL A 19 -12.95 14.62 0.62
CA VAL A 19 -13.79 14.86 -0.55
C VAL A 19 -14.30 13.53 -1.10
N ASP A 20 -15.62 13.37 -1.16
CA ASP A 20 -16.34 12.27 -1.84
C ASP A 20 -15.81 10.85 -1.58
N ILE A 21 -15.41 10.55 -0.34
CA ILE A 21 -14.91 9.23 0.02
C ILE A 21 -16.09 8.26 0.21
N PRO A 22 -16.21 7.17 -0.59
CA PRO A 22 -17.26 6.18 -0.43
C PRO A 22 -17.22 5.48 0.93
N LEU A 23 -18.37 5.14 1.49
CA LEU A 23 -18.47 4.44 2.78
C LEU A 23 -17.74 3.09 2.78
N GLU A 24 -17.66 2.42 1.63
CA GLU A 24 -16.98 1.14 1.46
C GLU A 24 -15.49 1.20 1.81
N VAL A 25 -14.88 2.39 1.69
CA VAL A 25 -13.47 2.63 2.05
C VAL A 25 -13.24 2.59 3.57
N SER A 26 -14.30 2.79 4.36
CA SER A 26 -14.26 2.62 5.82
C SER A 26 -14.41 1.16 6.28
N GLY A 27 -14.21 0.18 5.39
CA GLY A 27 -14.33 -1.24 5.68
C GLY A 27 -13.01 -2.00 5.58
N LEU A 28 -13.10 -3.32 5.86
CA LEU A 28 -11.99 -4.25 5.74
C LEU A 28 -11.56 -4.42 4.28
N GLY A 29 -10.26 -4.24 4.02
CA GLY A 29 -9.71 -4.44 2.69
C GLY A 29 -8.20 -4.26 2.61
N VAL A 30 -7.71 -4.28 1.37
CA VAL A 30 -6.32 -4.03 1.00
C VAL A 30 -6.23 -2.66 0.37
N TYR A 31 -5.17 -1.92 0.66
CA TYR A 31 -4.91 -0.64 0.01
C TYR A 31 -3.47 -0.57 -0.49
N PHE A 32 -3.27 0.25 -1.52
CA PHE A 32 -1.99 0.42 -2.19
C PHE A 32 -1.66 1.88 -2.29
N HIS A 33 -0.42 2.24 -2.01
CA HIS A 33 0.10 3.58 -2.33
C HIS A 33 0.88 3.49 -3.63
N VAL A 34 0.45 4.26 -4.60
CA VAL A 34 1.05 4.33 -5.94
C VAL A 34 1.53 5.75 -6.18
N TYR A 35 2.69 5.92 -6.80
CA TYR A 35 3.22 7.23 -7.13
C TYR A 35 3.03 7.52 -8.62
N GLN A 36 2.37 8.64 -8.93
CA GLN A 36 1.96 8.99 -10.29
C GLN A 36 1.14 7.86 -10.94
N ASP A 37 1.37 7.59 -12.21
CA ASP A 37 0.73 6.50 -12.96
C ASP A 37 1.55 5.21 -12.95
N ALA A 38 2.39 5.02 -11.91
CA ALA A 38 3.19 3.81 -11.77
C ALA A 38 2.27 2.58 -11.66
N ASP A 39 2.64 1.51 -12.33
CA ASP A 39 1.98 0.20 -12.25
C ASP A 39 2.38 -0.60 -11.02
N ARG A 40 3.28 -0.06 -10.20
CA ARG A 40 3.84 -0.69 -9.02
C ARG A 40 3.58 0.16 -7.78
N PRO A 41 2.96 -0.41 -6.75
CA PRO A 41 2.79 0.29 -5.49
C PRO A 41 4.12 0.37 -4.75
N PHE A 42 4.34 1.43 -4.00
CA PHE A 42 5.46 1.53 -3.06
C PHE A 42 5.06 1.14 -1.64
N TYR A 43 3.78 0.90 -1.40
CA TYR A 43 3.26 0.39 -0.13
C TYR A 43 2.00 -0.45 -0.38
N ILE A 44 1.87 -1.55 0.36
CA ILE A 44 0.68 -2.39 0.41
C ILE A 44 0.34 -2.61 1.88
N GLY A 45 -0.92 -2.40 2.24
CA GLY A 45 -1.39 -2.60 3.60
C GLY A 45 -2.83 -3.07 3.67
N ILE A 46 -3.25 -3.45 4.87
CA ILE A 46 -4.61 -3.87 5.18
C ILE A 46 -5.17 -3.07 6.36
N SER A 47 -6.48 -2.90 6.40
CA SER A 47 -7.17 -2.29 7.53
C SER A 47 -8.63 -2.71 7.57
N ASP A 48 -9.23 -2.66 8.76
CA ASP A 48 -10.67 -2.72 8.96
C ASP A 48 -11.35 -1.37 8.66
N ASP A 49 -10.57 -0.29 8.63
CA ASP A 49 -10.93 1.05 8.22
C ASP A 49 -9.80 1.59 7.34
N MET A 50 -9.91 1.36 6.04
CA MET A 50 -8.89 1.75 5.10
C MET A 50 -8.74 3.27 5.00
N ALA A 51 -9.83 4.03 5.06
CA ALA A 51 -9.78 5.48 5.00
C ALA A 51 -9.06 6.07 6.21
N GLY A 52 -9.47 5.72 7.42
CA GLY A 52 -8.84 6.17 8.66
C GLY A 52 -7.37 5.78 8.73
N ARG A 53 -7.06 4.52 8.39
CA ARG A 53 -5.67 4.04 8.38
C ARG A 53 -4.78 4.81 7.40
N ASN A 54 -5.30 5.16 6.24
CA ASN A 54 -4.52 5.91 5.26
C ASN A 54 -4.34 7.39 5.66
N ARG A 55 -5.33 8.02 6.29
CA ARG A 55 -5.15 9.35 6.91
C ARG A 55 -4.03 9.32 7.96
N ASP A 56 -4.02 8.29 8.83
CA ASP A 56 -2.94 8.09 9.80
C ASP A 56 -1.56 7.95 9.12
N HIS A 57 -1.49 7.25 8.00
CA HIS A 57 -0.26 7.14 7.22
C HIS A 57 0.20 8.50 6.70
N LEU A 58 -0.70 9.29 6.10
CA LEU A 58 -0.37 10.62 5.59
C LEU A 58 0.10 11.56 6.71
N GLU A 59 -0.58 11.54 7.86
CA GLU A 59 -0.18 12.28 9.03
C GLU A 59 1.20 11.83 9.58
N ASN A 60 1.48 10.54 9.55
CA ASN A 60 2.78 10.03 9.98
C ASN A 60 3.93 10.44 9.05
N TYR A 61 3.68 10.58 7.74
CA TYR A 61 4.64 11.21 6.83
C TYR A 61 4.90 12.67 7.23
N ARG A 62 3.86 13.47 7.49
CA ARG A 62 4.01 14.85 7.95
C ARG A 62 4.79 14.96 9.26
N LYS A 63 4.50 14.08 10.21
CA LYS A 63 5.14 14.04 11.53
C LYS A 63 6.53 13.43 11.54
N LYS A 64 7.04 12.98 10.39
CA LYS A 64 8.35 12.33 10.25
C LYS A 64 8.47 11.01 11.03
N ASN A 65 7.33 10.33 11.24
CA ASN A 65 7.29 9.02 11.91
C ASN A 65 7.59 7.88 10.95
N TYR A 66 7.50 8.12 9.65
CA TYR A 66 7.75 7.13 8.61
C TYR A 66 8.95 7.50 7.75
N TRP A 67 9.53 6.51 7.15
CA TRP A 67 10.54 6.69 6.13
C TRP A 67 9.89 7.27 4.88
N MET A 68 10.60 8.17 4.25
CA MET A 68 10.16 8.78 3.02
C MET A 68 11.34 8.95 2.08
N VAL A 69 11.09 8.81 0.80
CA VAL A 69 12.10 9.05 -0.23
C VAL A 69 12.40 10.54 -0.32
N LYS A 70 13.67 10.93 -0.30
CA LYS A 70 14.11 12.32 -0.45
C LYS A 70 13.64 12.93 -1.76
N ASN A 71 13.66 12.13 -2.82
CA ASN A 71 13.13 12.50 -4.13
C ASN A 71 11.99 11.58 -4.53
N PRO A 72 10.72 11.97 -4.29
CA PRO A 72 9.58 11.13 -4.62
C PRO A 72 9.44 10.81 -6.11
N HIS A 73 10.03 11.59 -7.03
CA HIS A 73 10.05 11.24 -8.45
C HIS A 73 10.81 9.94 -8.73
N ARG A 74 11.68 9.50 -7.85
CA ARG A 74 12.37 8.22 -7.96
C ARG A 74 11.55 7.03 -7.48
N LEU A 75 10.36 7.23 -6.92
CA LEU A 75 9.47 6.11 -6.54
C LEU A 75 9.03 5.27 -7.73
N THR A 76 9.08 5.81 -8.94
CA THR A 76 8.88 5.04 -10.18
C THR A 76 10.08 4.17 -10.52
N ASP A 77 11.28 4.57 -10.09
CA ASP A 77 12.49 3.75 -10.13
C ASP A 77 12.68 3.12 -8.75
N LEU A 78 12.32 1.86 -8.61
CA LEU A 78 12.36 1.14 -7.33
C LEU A 78 13.77 1.01 -6.74
N ARG A 79 14.83 1.42 -7.46
CA ARG A 79 16.20 1.52 -6.92
C ARG A 79 16.35 2.63 -5.87
N CYS A 80 15.42 3.59 -5.83
CA CYS A 80 15.45 4.63 -4.80
C CYS A 80 15.44 4.06 -3.38
N PHE A 81 15.02 2.82 -3.21
CA PHE A 81 14.99 2.13 -1.92
C PHE A 81 16.32 1.44 -1.56
N VAL A 82 17.22 1.32 -2.50
CA VAL A 82 18.54 0.70 -2.32
C VAL A 82 19.65 1.76 -2.15
N ASP A 83 19.40 2.94 -2.71
CA ASP A 83 20.34 4.07 -2.65
C ASP A 83 20.05 4.95 -1.41
N ASP A 84 20.98 5.82 -1.02
CA ASP A 84 20.89 6.76 0.10
C ASP A 84 19.80 7.85 -0.04
N ASP A 85 18.72 7.56 -0.78
CA ASP A 85 17.63 8.51 -1.07
C ASP A 85 16.51 8.51 -0.03
N PHE A 86 16.65 7.73 1.05
CA PHE A 86 15.65 7.69 2.12
C PHE A 86 15.96 8.69 3.24
N TYR A 87 14.89 9.34 3.72
CA TYR A 87 14.87 9.88 5.06
C TYR A 87 14.46 8.77 6.03
N SER A 88 15.29 8.51 7.03
CA SER A 88 14.95 7.67 8.16
C SER A 88 14.51 8.56 9.33
N THR A 89 13.55 8.10 10.12
CA THR A 89 13.22 8.75 11.39
C THR A 89 14.43 8.83 12.34
N TYR A 90 15.41 7.94 12.19
CA TYR A 90 16.65 7.97 12.95
C TYR A 90 17.55 9.14 12.56
N ASP A 91 17.54 9.56 11.30
CA ASP A 91 18.35 10.68 10.80
C ASP A 91 17.91 12.01 11.40
N PHE A 92 16.67 12.10 11.89
CA PHE A 92 16.13 13.27 12.55
C PHE A 92 16.61 13.47 13.98
N TYR A 93 17.26 12.48 14.56
CA TYR A 93 17.92 12.61 15.87
C TYR A 93 19.41 12.92 15.73
N ALA A 94 19.93 12.93 14.49
CA ALA A 94 21.32 13.26 14.22
C ALA A 94 21.57 14.80 14.19
N PRO A 95 22.81 15.23 14.44
CA PRO A 95 23.20 16.61 14.21
C PRO A 95 22.95 17.02 12.77
N GLY A 96 22.23 18.11 12.54
CA GLY A 96 21.82 18.58 11.19
C GLY A 96 20.35 18.35 10.85
N ARG A 97 19.57 17.82 11.79
CA ARG A 97 18.14 17.61 11.66
C ARG A 97 17.38 18.82 11.10
N ASP A 98 17.72 20.03 11.57
CA ASP A 98 17.00 21.25 11.19
C ASP A 98 17.23 21.62 9.72
N ALA A 99 18.41 21.32 9.18
CA ALA A 99 18.70 21.52 7.76
C ALA A 99 17.87 20.56 6.86
N VAL A 100 17.60 19.38 7.34
CA VAL A 100 16.80 18.36 6.63
C VAL A 100 15.29 18.63 6.75
N CYS A 101 14.85 19.36 7.77
CA CYS A 101 13.43 19.61 8.02
C CYS A 101 12.74 20.39 6.90
N GLY A 102 13.38 21.42 6.33
CA GLY A 102 12.82 22.17 5.22
C GLY A 102 12.65 21.34 3.96
N GLU A 103 13.61 20.49 3.66
CA GLU A 103 13.54 19.58 2.52
C GLU A 103 12.46 18.50 2.72
N TRP A 104 12.24 18.07 3.97
CA TRP A 104 11.22 17.08 4.28
C TRP A 104 9.81 17.58 3.95
N GLU A 105 9.44 18.77 4.37
CA GLU A 105 8.12 19.34 4.09
C GLU A 105 7.86 19.42 2.59
N GLN A 106 8.84 19.91 1.82
CA GLN A 106 8.75 19.96 0.36
C GLN A 106 8.64 18.56 -0.27
N ALA A 107 9.33 17.56 0.29
CA ALA A 107 9.28 16.20 -0.21
C ALA A 107 7.93 15.56 0.12
N VAL A 108 7.36 15.80 1.31
CA VAL A 108 6.00 15.34 1.66
C VAL A 108 4.96 15.98 0.75
N ASP A 109 5.05 17.28 0.50
CA ASP A 109 4.11 17.98 -0.38
C ASP A 109 4.15 17.39 -1.80
N ARG A 110 5.36 17.19 -2.35
CA ARG A 110 5.53 16.54 -3.66
C ARG A 110 5.00 15.11 -3.67
N LEU A 111 5.24 14.34 -2.58
CA LEU A 111 4.67 12.99 -2.46
C LEU A 111 3.15 13.03 -2.55
N PHE A 112 2.50 13.91 -1.78
CA PHE A 112 1.04 13.99 -1.73
C PHE A 112 0.42 14.50 -3.03
N ASP A 113 1.09 15.39 -3.75
CA ASP A 113 0.64 15.90 -5.04
C ASP A 113 0.62 14.81 -6.12
N HIS A 114 1.38 13.74 -5.94
CA HIS A 114 1.53 12.68 -6.94
C HIS A 114 1.15 11.29 -6.44
N MET A 115 0.70 11.16 -5.19
CA MET A 115 0.33 9.87 -4.63
C MET A 115 -1.15 9.57 -4.84
N THR A 116 -1.41 8.41 -5.41
CA THR A 116 -2.74 7.82 -5.49
C THR A 116 -2.84 6.63 -4.54
N ILE A 117 -3.96 6.53 -3.84
CA ILE A 117 -4.30 5.41 -2.96
C ILE A 117 -5.38 4.60 -3.63
N LEU A 118 -5.12 3.31 -3.84
CA LEU A 118 -6.10 2.37 -4.37
C LEU A 118 -6.71 1.56 -3.22
N PHE A 119 -8.02 1.34 -3.27
CA PHE A 119 -8.76 0.56 -2.28
C PHE A 119 -9.35 -0.69 -2.91
N GLY A 120 -9.04 -1.83 -2.32
CA GLY A 120 -9.44 -3.14 -2.82
C GLY A 120 -10.21 -3.97 -1.80
N LYS A 121 -11.25 -4.64 -2.26
CA LYS A 121 -12.07 -5.58 -1.50
C LYS A 121 -11.70 -7.01 -1.87
N VAL A 122 -11.51 -7.84 -0.85
CA VAL A 122 -11.17 -9.26 -1.03
C VAL A 122 -12.41 -10.11 -0.88
N THR A 123 -12.64 -10.99 -1.84
CA THR A 123 -13.77 -11.94 -1.83
C THR A 123 -13.25 -13.36 -2.07
N LEU A 124 -13.54 -14.26 -1.14
CA LEU A 124 -13.30 -15.69 -1.34
C LEU A 124 -14.39 -16.27 -2.24
N LEU A 125 -14.00 -16.99 -3.30
CA LEU A 125 -14.90 -17.63 -4.23
C LEU A 125 -14.73 -19.16 -4.16
N LYS A 126 -15.84 -19.88 -4.07
CA LYS A 126 -15.92 -21.34 -4.26
C LYS A 126 -16.80 -21.61 -5.47
N ASP A 127 -16.24 -22.26 -6.47
CA ASP A 127 -16.93 -22.54 -7.75
C ASP A 127 -17.52 -21.27 -8.40
N GLY A 128 -16.81 -20.15 -8.28
CA GLY A 128 -17.23 -18.84 -8.80
C GLY A 128 -18.26 -18.08 -7.95
N VAL A 129 -18.72 -18.65 -6.84
CA VAL A 129 -19.73 -18.06 -5.95
C VAL A 129 -19.05 -17.47 -4.71
N PRO A 130 -19.40 -16.23 -4.28
CA PRO A 130 -18.91 -15.66 -3.04
C PRO A 130 -19.22 -16.53 -1.83
N VAL A 131 -18.19 -16.78 -1.01
CA VAL A 131 -18.33 -17.50 0.27
C VAL A 131 -18.56 -16.50 1.37
N GLN A 132 -19.61 -16.69 2.14
CA GLN A 132 -19.84 -15.89 3.33
C GLN A 132 -18.80 -16.28 4.40
N GLN A 133 -18.10 -15.29 4.89
CA GLN A 133 -17.06 -15.44 5.92
C GLN A 133 -17.47 -14.70 7.18
N SER A 134 -17.08 -15.21 8.34
CA SER A 134 -17.06 -14.41 9.57
C SER A 134 -16.02 -13.29 9.44
N LEU A 135 -16.09 -12.28 10.28
CA LEU A 135 -15.13 -11.16 10.27
C LEU A 135 -13.69 -11.65 10.49
N GLU A 136 -13.50 -12.63 11.37
CA GLU A 136 -12.18 -13.20 11.64
C GLU A 136 -11.61 -13.95 10.43
N GLU A 137 -12.44 -14.75 9.75
CA GLU A 137 -12.05 -15.44 8.51
C GLU A 137 -11.74 -14.45 7.40
N ALA A 138 -12.54 -13.40 7.25
CA ALA A 138 -12.31 -12.34 6.27
C ALA A 138 -10.98 -11.62 6.53
N ARG A 139 -10.68 -11.25 7.79
CA ARG A 139 -9.39 -10.66 8.18
C ARG A 139 -8.21 -11.58 7.84
N ARG A 140 -8.35 -12.87 8.09
CA ARG A 140 -7.33 -13.86 7.76
C ARG A 140 -7.10 -13.93 6.25
N THR A 141 -8.17 -13.97 5.46
CA THR A 141 -8.10 -14.00 3.99
C THR A 141 -7.44 -12.74 3.44
N VAL A 142 -7.82 -11.55 3.94
CA VAL A 142 -7.21 -10.27 3.55
C VAL A 142 -5.72 -10.23 3.88
N GLY A 143 -5.32 -10.71 5.07
CA GLY A 143 -3.91 -10.78 5.47
C GLY A 143 -3.10 -11.78 4.62
N GLN A 144 -3.70 -12.86 4.14
CA GLN A 144 -3.05 -13.79 3.20
C GLN A 144 -2.83 -13.14 1.83
N VAL A 145 -3.82 -12.38 1.35
CA VAL A 145 -3.71 -11.63 0.08
C VAL A 145 -2.61 -10.58 0.16
N GLU A 146 -2.59 -9.76 1.22
CA GLU A 146 -1.52 -8.78 1.44
C GLU A 146 -0.14 -9.43 1.36
N ARG A 147 0.05 -10.52 2.10
CA ARG A 147 1.33 -11.25 2.14
C ARG A 147 1.72 -11.78 0.77
N GLN A 148 0.78 -12.42 0.04
CA GLN A 148 1.03 -12.93 -1.30
C GLN A 148 1.45 -11.82 -2.26
N LEU A 149 0.78 -10.66 -2.21
CA LEU A 149 1.12 -9.51 -3.03
C LEU A 149 2.53 -8.98 -2.70
N GLN A 150 2.87 -8.86 -1.42
CA GLN A 150 4.18 -8.43 -0.96
C GLN A 150 5.28 -9.43 -1.39
N ASP A 151 5.05 -10.73 -1.19
CA ASP A 151 6.00 -11.77 -1.60
C ASP A 151 6.20 -11.78 -3.12
N ASN A 152 5.14 -11.61 -3.90
CA ASN A 152 5.24 -11.51 -5.35
C ASN A 152 6.05 -10.27 -5.78
N MET A 153 5.88 -9.13 -5.13
CA MET A 153 6.69 -7.94 -5.40
C MET A 153 8.17 -8.20 -5.16
N VAL A 154 8.52 -8.81 -4.02
CA VAL A 154 9.91 -9.16 -3.70
C VAL A 154 10.49 -10.12 -4.75
N LEU A 155 9.79 -11.24 -4.99
CA LEU A 155 10.33 -12.32 -5.82
C LEU A 155 10.31 -12.00 -7.31
N ARG A 156 9.24 -11.39 -7.80
CA ARG A 156 9.03 -11.21 -9.25
C ARG A 156 9.47 -9.86 -9.77
N LEU A 157 9.51 -8.85 -8.93
CA LEU A 157 10.05 -7.54 -9.26
C LEU A 157 11.49 -7.36 -8.76
N ASN A 158 12.04 -8.38 -8.10
CA ASN A 158 13.39 -8.38 -7.54
C ASN A 158 13.67 -7.19 -6.61
N LEU A 159 12.72 -6.95 -5.69
CA LEU A 159 12.83 -5.88 -4.71
C LEU A 159 13.52 -6.36 -3.43
N ASP A 160 14.14 -5.44 -2.71
CA ASP A 160 14.64 -5.71 -1.37
C ASP A 160 13.45 -5.97 -0.42
N PRO A 161 13.43 -7.08 0.34
CA PRO A 161 12.37 -7.39 1.30
C PRO A 161 12.19 -6.32 2.40
N SER A 162 13.20 -5.53 2.68
CA SER A 162 13.12 -4.44 3.66
C SER A 162 12.25 -3.28 3.17
N TRP A 163 12.05 -3.20 1.87
CA TRP A 163 11.34 -2.12 1.22
C TRP A 163 9.82 -2.18 1.39
N ILE A 164 9.24 -3.35 1.29
CA ILE A 164 7.81 -3.53 1.50
C ILE A 164 7.57 -3.33 2.98
N GLY A 165 7.10 -2.15 3.33
CA GLY A 165 6.99 -1.67 4.68
C GLY A 165 6.90 -2.82 5.66
N ARG A 166 7.81 -2.92 6.57
CA ARG A 166 7.86 -3.99 7.56
C ARG A 166 6.51 -4.07 8.25
N THR A 167 5.55 -4.61 7.58
CA THR A 167 4.38 -5.15 8.23
C THR A 167 4.91 -6.27 9.09
N GLY A 168 5.30 -5.82 10.25
CA GLY A 168 5.87 -6.48 11.35
C GLY A 168 5.84 -7.98 11.37
N SER A 169 6.47 -8.45 12.30
CA SER A 169 6.19 -9.48 13.32
C SER A 169 5.24 -10.64 13.00
N ASN A 170 4.45 -10.65 11.95
CA ASN A 170 3.58 -11.78 11.60
C ASN A 170 4.14 -12.73 10.52
N ARG A 171 5.45 -12.81 10.41
CA ARG A 171 6.14 -13.86 9.63
C ARG A 171 6.04 -15.26 10.25
N GLY A 172 5.14 -15.47 11.17
CA GLY A 172 4.88 -16.75 11.81
C GLY A 172 3.63 -17.41 11.24
N GLY A 173 3.74 -18.13 10.17
CA GLY A 173 2.69 -18.95 9.60
C GLY A 173 2.90 -19.06 8.10
N GLY A 174 3.50 -20.17 7.67
CA GLY A 174 3.60 -20.50 6.26
C GLY A 174 2.22 -20.34 5.62
N LEU A 175 2.22 -19.98 4.35
CA LEU A 175 1.06 -20.16 3.49
C LEU A 175 0.73 -21.65 3.58
N ASP A 176 -0.22 -22.02 4.45
CA ASP A 176 -0.78 -23.33 4.45
C ASP A 176 -1.39 -23.53 3.06
N ASP A 177 -0.74 -24.32 2.27
CA ASP A 177 -1.08 -25.14 1.11
C ASP A 177 -2.34 -24.84 0.26
N VAL A 178 -2.93 -23.67 0.35
CA VAL A 178 -3.95 -23.27 -0.59
C VAL A 178 -3.37 -22.17 -1.48
N ALA A 179 -2.72 -22.60 -2.56
CA ALA A 179 -2.45 -21.74 -3.71
C ALA A 179 -3.80 -21.27 -4.26
N HIS A 180 -4.47 -20.39 -3.55
CA HIS A 180 -5.62 -19.69 -4.04
C HIS A 180 -5.14 -18.85 -5.22
N ARG A 181 -5.59 -19.19 -6.42
CA ARG A 181 -5.38 -18.30 -7.55
C ARG A 181 -6.00 -16.96 -7.16
N LEU A 182 -5.16 -15.97 -7.01
CA LEU A 182 -5.58 -14.60 -6.82
C LEU A 182 -5.98 -14.05 -8.20
N SER A 183 -7.18 -13.50 -8.31
CA SER A 183 -7.61 -12.72 -9.47
C SER A 183 -7.75 -11.26 -9.08
N LEU A 184 -7.37 -10.36 -9.97
CA LEU A 184 -7.50 -8.92 -9.78
C LEU A 184 -8.50 -8.36 -10.77
N THR A 185 -9.43 -7.57 -10.27
CA THR A 185 -10.43 -6.86 -11.07
C THR A 185 -10.51 -5.40 -10.64
N TYR A 186 -11.04 -4.54 -11.50
CA TYR A 186 -11.12 -3.10 -11.26
C TYR A 186 -12.51 -2.57 -11.57
N ALA A 187 -12.97 -1.60 -10.80
CA ALA A 187 -14.10 -0.77 -11.18
C ALA A 187 -13.74 0.13 -12.38
N ASP A 188 -14.72 0.52 -13.17
CA ASP A 188 -14.52 1.36 -14.36
C ASP A 188 -13.95 2.74 -14.03
N SER A 189 -14.22 3.25 -12.83
CA SER A 189 -13.72 4.53 -12.33
C SER A 189 -12.24 4.52 -11.94
N VAL A 190 -11.62 3.34 -11.83
CA VAL A 190 -10.20 3.23 -11.45
C VAL A 190 -9.34 3.17 -12.71
N SER A 191 -8.53 4.19 -12.94
CA SER A 191 -7.67 4.29 -14.13
C SER A 191 -6.31 3.60 -13.95
N VAL A 192 -5.78 3.62 -12.72
CA VAL A 192 -4.48 3.00 -12.40
C VAL A 192 -4.58 1.49 -12.45
N ARG A 193 -3.66 0.84 -13.15
CA ARG A 193 -3.57 -0.63 -13.24
C ARG A 193 -2.23 -1.09 -12.67
N LEU A 194 -2.28 -2.05 -11.76
CA LEU A 194 -1.08 -2.62 -11.16
C LEU A 194 -0.44 -3.65 -12.11
N ASP A 195 0.89 -3.78 -12.02
CA ASP A 195 1.68 -4.76 -12.79
C ASP A 195 1.16 -6.19 -12.54
N GLU A 196 0.90 -6.93 -13.61
CA GLU A 196 0.37 -8.30 -13.52
C GLU A 196 1.23 -9.23 -12.66
N ARG A 197 2.52 -9.04 -12.63
CA ARG A 197 3.46 -9.84 -11.84
C ARG A 197 3.23 -9.78 -10.33
N ILE A 198 2.43 -8.82 -9.86
CA ILE A 198 2.11 -8.68 -8.42
C ILE A 198 1.10 -9.76 -7.96
N TRP A 199 0.20 -10.20 -8.83
CA TRP A 199 -0.86 -11.16 -8.44
C TRP A 199 -0.86 -12.49 -9.21
N LEU A 200 -0.09 -12.62 -10.26
CA LEU A 200 0.11 -13.88 -10.98
C LEU A 200 1.13 -14.77 -10.28
#